data_cd84866db33ba60699fd9fce16426d91
#
_entry.id   cd84866db33ba60699fd9fce16426d91
#
_cell.length_a   1.000
_cell.length_b   1.000
_cell.length_c   1.000
_cell.angle_alpha   90.00
_cell.angle_beta   90.00
_cell.angle_gamma   90.00
#
_symmetry.space_group_name_H-M   'P 1'
#
loop_
_entity.id
_entity.type
_entity.pdbx_description
1 polymer ?
#
loop_
_entity_poly.entity_id
_entity_poly.type
_entity_poly.pdbx_seq_one_letter_code
_entity_poly.pdbx_strand_id
1 'polypeptide(L)'
;MSVIKDMNIIKTIRTHSEAINSLLICKNGNLVSASLGKIIFYDKKNLDVILRITEFKQFYISHIIELHKDNTFLFCHNGFLVFETSEDNKKYKILYSFYERFVFYKSIEFDYMNKINSEINYSIIISSTYGINIFDSGKNEDMKTGWSSIKTLNNNESVYNIFKLDNETFISTSNSTLAGGNNCLRFWSYENYTNIKTINNLTCSPGTSSIVKYNERILLVSLEKITYFGTKNLPNEVNNINGIAVLDLKYLEVVQYIEMPNKIRSLLLTKNNTILAGSVFNVYQFKFNKGNFDIISEKELFNYINNIIVEFEENCFVIGSINKLIFVLR
;
A
#
# COMPACT_ATOMS: atom_id res chain seq x y z
N MET A 1 22.04 13.02 -11.90
CA MET A 1 21.04 12.08 -11.38
C MET A 1 21.65 11.38 -10.18
N SER A 2 21.12 11.55 -8.98
CA SER A 2 21.59 10.76 -7.84
C SER A 2 21.18 9.30 -8.06
N VAL A 3 22.15 8.45 -8.06
CA VAL A 3 21.95 7.01 -8.20
C VAL A 3 21.81 6.48 -6.77
N ILE A 4 20.79 5.69 -6.47
CA ILE A 4 20.52 5.15 -5.12
C ILE A 4 21.76 4.46 -4.50
N LYS A 5 22.69 3.97 -5.35
CA LYS A 5 23.94 3.37 -4.94
C LYS A 5 24.80 4.29 -4.06
N ASP A 6 24.75 5.58 -4.33
CA ASP A 6 25.55 6.60 -3.63
C ASP A 6 24.86 7.16 -2.38
N MET A 7 23.59 6.81 -2.15
CA MET A 7 22.88 7.22 -0.96
C MET A 7 23.42 6.55 0.30
N ASN A 8 23.49 7.32 1.38
CA ASN A 8 23.95 6.85 2.67
C ASN A 8 22.80 6.80 3.67
N ILE A 9 22.89 5.90 4.64
CA ILE A 9 22.02 5.92 5.81
C ILE A 9 22.47 7.09 6.68
N ILE A 10 21.66 8.16 6.72
CA ILE A 10 21.96 9.37 7.51
C ILE A 10 21.35 9.33 8.90
N LYS A 11 20.31 8.53 9.12
CA LYS A 11 19.66 8.35 10.42
C LYS A 11 19.06 6.96 10.55
N THR A 12 19.19 6.36 11.73
CA THR A 12 18.50 5.13 12.11
C THR A 12 17.67 5.39 13.35
N ILE A 13 16.36 5.10 13.27
CA ILE A 13 15.39 5.39 14.34
C ILE A 13 14.93 4.07 14.93
N ARG A 14 15.08 3.92 16.27
CA ARG A 14 14.74 2.73 17.03
C ARG A 14 13.59 3.05 17.99
N THR A 15 12.37 3.10 17.49
CA THR A 15 11.20 3.47 18.30
C THR A 15 10.15 2.37 18.42
N HIS A 16 10.23 1.37 17.56
CA HIS A 16 9.34 0.22 17.56
C HIS A 16 9.96 -1.00 18.23
N SER A 17 9.10 -1.82 18.86
CA SER A 17 9.45 -3.14 19.40
C SER A 17 9.14 -4.27 18.44
N GLU A 18 8.40 -3.98 17.38
CA GLU A 18 7.91 -4.93 16.40
C GLU A 18 8.12 -4.42 14.96
N ALA A 19 7.93 -5.31 13.97
CA ALA A 19 8.03 -4.98 12.55
C ALA A 19 7.18 -3.76 12.19
N ILE A 20 7.75 -2.87 11.36
CA ILE A 20 7.04 -1.72 10.84
C ILE A 20 6.24 -2.15 9.61
N ASN A 21 4.92 -2.05 9.71
CA ASN A 21 4.00 -2.52 8.68
C ASN A 21 3.49 -1.40 7.78
N SER A 22 3.49 -0.17 8.27
CA SER A 22 3.04 0.98 7.49
C SER A 22 3.86 2.22 7.79
N LEU A 23 4.14 2.99 6.73
CA LEU A 23 4.70 4.34 6.77
C LEU A 23 3.80 5.25 5.95
N LEU A 24 3.63 6.47 6.42
CA LEU A 24 2.82 7.50 5.77
C LEU A 24 3.50 8.86 5.95
N ILE A 25 3.58 9.64 4.87
CA ILE A 25 3.87 11.07 4.94
C ILE A 25 2.53 11.78 4.99
N CYS A 26 2.28 12.48 6.08
CA CYS A 26 1.05 13.25 6.29
C CYS A 26 1.00 14.46 5.36
N LYS A 27 -0.18 14.99 5.11
CA LYS A 27 -0.39 16.23 4.34
C LYS A 27 0.40 17.42 4.90
N ASN A 28 0.59 17.48 6.22
CA ASN A 28 1.42 18.50 6.87
C ASN A 28 2.94 18.22 6.78
N GLY A 29 3.34 17.11 6.17
CA GLY A 29 4.73 16.69 5.95
C GLY A 29 5.32 15.83 7.09
N ASN A 30 4.63 15.63 8.21
CA ASN A 30 5.10 14.75 9.27
C ASN A 30 5.11 13.29 8.81
N LEU A 31 6.03 12.49 9.35
CA LEU A 31 6.08 11.06 9.10
C LEU A 31 5.26 10.31 10.16
N VAL A 32 4.52 9.30 9.74
CA VAL A 32 3.86 8.34 10.64
C VAL A 32 4.37 6.95 10.37
N SER A 33 4.64 6.19 11.42
CA SER A 33 4.93 4.76 11.34
C SER A 33 3.98 3.95 12.21
N ALA A 34 3.63 2.76 11.73
CA ALA A 34 2.76 1.84 12.44
C ALA A 34 3.35 0.43 12.52
N SER A 35 3.17 -0.19 13.69
CA SER A 35 3.58 -1.57 14.00
C SER A 35 2.53 -2.24 14.88
N LEU A 36 2.82 -3.44 15.41
CA LEU A 36 1.97 -4.08 16.39
C LEU A 36 1.75 -3.13 17.60
N GLY A 37 0.51 -2.73 17.79
CA GLY A 37 0.06 -1.94 18.95
C GLY A 37 0.61 -0.54 19.08
N LYS A 38 1.30 -0.01 18.07
CA LYS A 38 1.99 1.27 18.20
C LYS A 38 1.91 2.10 16.92
N ILE A 39 1.51 3.37 17.07
CA ILE A 39 1.58 4.40 16.04
C ILE A 39 2.48 5.52 16.57
N ILE A 40 3.41 6.00 15.76
CA ILE A 40 4.35 7.05 16.12
C ILE A 40 4.36 8.10 15.05
N PHE A 41 4.21 9.37 15.47
CA PHE A 41 4.36 10.55 14.64
C PHE A 41 5.73 11.17 14.87
N TYR A 42 6.37 11.58 13.79
CA TYR A 42 7.68 12.23 13.79
C TYR A 42 7.61 13.58 13.10
N ASP A 43 8.35 14.53 13.66
CA ASP A 43 8.51 15.86 13.10
C ASP A 43 9.16 15.84 11.72
N LYS A 44 8.63 16.62 10.79
CA LYS A 44 9.11 16.68 9.40
C LYS A 44 10.52 17.25 9.23
N LYS A 45 11.04 17.99 10.21
CA LYS A 45 12.35 18.65 10.08
C LYS A 45 13.50 17.78 10.57
N ASN A 46 13.29 17.13 11.74
CA ASN A 46 14.36 16.42 12.43
C ASN A 46 14.06 14.95 12.68
N LEU A 47 12.83 14.49 12.35
CA LEU A 47 12.33 13.13 12.61
C LEU A 47 12.38 12.74 14.10
N ASP A 48 12.23 13.73 14.99
CA ASP A 48 12.03 13.47 16.39
C ASP A 48 10.57 13.06 16.67
N VAL A 49 10.39 12.26 17.71
CA VAL A 49 9.06 11.76 18.07
C VAL A 49 8.20 12.90 18.62
N ILE A 50 7.06 13.15 17.97
CA ILE A 50 6.04 14.12 18.41
C ILE A 50 4.98 13.45 19.30
N LEU A 51 4.46 12.29 18.84
CA LEU A 51 3.37 11.58 19.50
C LEU A 51 3.62 10.07 19.44
N ARG A 52 3.32 9.39 20.54
CA ARG A 52 3.27 7.92 20.61
C ARG A 52 1.90 7.49 21.08
N ILE A 53 1.24 6.67 20.27
CA ILE A 53 -0.03 6.02 20.58
C ILE A 53 0.28 4.54 20.83
N THR A 54 0.09 4.07 22.06
CA THR A 54 0.46 2.70 22.50
C THR A 54 -0.70 1.95 23.14
N GLU A 55 -1.90 2.49 23.06
CA GLU A 55 -3.09 1.91 23.70
C GLU A 55 -3.58 0.64 23.01
N PHE A 56 -3.15 0.44 21.77
CA PHE A 56 -3.61 -0.66 20.92
C PHE A 56 -2.74 -1.92 21.02
N LYS A 57 -2.22 -2.24 22.18
CA LYS A 57 -1.19 -3.28 22.42
C LYS A 57 -1.46 -4.65 21.78
N GLN A 58 -2.72 -4.98 21.52
CA GLN A 58 -3.10 -6.28 20.94
C GLN A 58 -3.42 -6.21 19.44
N PHE A 59 -3.36 -5.00 18.83
CA PHE A 59 -3.76 -4.84 17.43
C PHE A 59 -2.55 -4.86 16.52
N TYR A 60 -2.56 -5.79 15.57
CA TYR A 60 -1.64 -5.81 14.46
C TYR A 60 -2.06 -4.73 13.46
N ILE A 61 -1.44 -3.56 13.53
CA ILE A 61 -1.74 -2.46 12.61
C ILE A 61 -1.09 -2.78 11.27
N SER A 62 -1.91 -3.08 10.28
CA SER A 62 -1.48 -3.49 8.93
C SER A 62 -1.28 -2.31 7.99
N HIS A 63 -2.10 -1.26 8.13
CA HIS A 63 -2.07 -0.10 7.24
C HIS A 63 -2.61 1.15 7.96
N ILE A 64 -2.07 2.31 7.59
CA ILE A 64 -2.56 3.62 8.03
C ILE A 64 -2.67 4.55 6.83
N ILE A 65 -3.76 5.31 6.75
CA ILE A 65 -3.97 6.40 5.78
C ILE A 65 -4.42 7.66 6.49
N GLU A 66 -4.11 8.82 5.92
CA GLU A 66 -4.72 10.09 6.26
C GLU A 66 -5.93 10.30 5.35
N LEU A 67 -7.08 10.59 5.94
CA LEU A 67 -8.34 10.78 5.24
C LEU A 67 -8.42 12.19 4.62
N HIS A 68 -9.47 12.46 3.82
CA HIS A 68 -9.69 13.77 3.21
C HIS A 68 -9.70 14.92 4.22
N LYS A 69 -10.27 14.70 5.41
CA LYS A 69 -10.21 15.64 6.52
C LYS A 69 -8.80 15.64 7.12
N ASP A 70 -8.17 16.80 7.14
CA ASP A 70 -6.81 16.98 7.67
C ASP A 70 -6.68 16.47 9.10
N ASN A 71 -5.50 15.91 9.40
CA ASN A 71 -5.18 15.32 10.69
C ASN A 71 -6.14 14.19 11.14
N THR A 72 -6.93 13.63 10.23
CA THR A 72 -7.82 12.50 10.50
C THR A 72 -7.25 11.26 9.83
N PHE A 73 -7.08 10.21 10.61
CA PHE A 73 -6.39 8.99 10.20
C PHE A 73 -7.29 7.77 10.39
N LEU A 74 -7.16 6.83 9.48
CA LEU A 74 -7.71 5.49 9.62
C LEU A 74 -6.57 4.48 9.67
N PHE A 75 -6.62 3.56 10.61
CA PHE A 75 -5.76 2.39 10.58
C PHE A 75 -6.54 1.09 10.55
N CYS A 76 -6.01 0.12 9.81
CA CYS A 76 -6.55 -1.23 9.69
C CYS A 76 -5.89 -2.18 10.69
N HIS A 77 -6.72 -3.06 11.28
CA HIS A 77 -6.32 -4.13 12.18
C HIS A 77 -7.35 -5.29 12.07
N ASN A 78 -7.74 -5.95 13.17
CA ASN A 78 -8.93 -6.81 13.22
C ASN A 78 -10.20 -5.93 13.23
N GLY A 79 -10.37 -5.14 12.16
CA GLY A 79 -11.33 -4.06 12.03
C GLY A 79 -10.63 -2.79 11.55
N PHE A 80 -11.20 -1.64 11.81
CA PHE A 80 -10.53 -0.35 11.61
C PHE A 80 -10.89 0.66 12.69
N LEU A 81 -10.02 1.64 12.85
CA LEU A 81 -10.22 2.73 13.80
C LEU A 81 -9.94 4.06 13.11
N VAL A 82 -10.80 5.02 13.35
CA VAL A 82 -10.63 6.41 12.90
C VAL A 82 -10.32 7.29 14.11
N PHE A 83 -9.28 8.09 13.99
CA PHE A 83 -8.87 9.03 15.03
C PHE A 83 -8.44 10.37 14.41
N GLU A 84 -8.53 11.42 15.19
CA GLU A 84 -8.10 12.77 14.83
C GLU A 84 -6.94 13.19 15.73
N THR A 85 -5.94 13.87 15.17
CA THR A 85 -4.87 14.49 15.95
C THR A 85 -5.06 15.99 15.99
N SER A 86 -4.42 16.65 16.99
CA SER A 86 -4.25 18.11 16.95
C SER A 86 -3.38 18.52 15.75
N GLU A 87 -3.46 19.78 15.30
CA GLU A 87 -2.69 20.29 14.14
C GLU A 87 -1.18 20.06 14.30
N ASP A 88 -0.66 20.13 15.51
CA ASP A 88 0.74 19.86 15.85
C ASP A 88 1.05 18.36 16.06
N ASN A 89 0.06 17.48 15.87
CA ASN A 89 0.11 16.04 16.10
C ASN A 89 0.55 15.61 17.51
N LYS A 90 0.37 16.45 18.54
CA LYS A 90 0.77 16.11 19.92
C LYS A 90 -0.31 15.44 20.77
N LYS A 91 -1.56 15.56 20.35
CA LYS A 91 -2.72 14.95 21.00
C LYS A 91 -3.56 14.20 19.98
N TYR A 92 -4.34 13.24 20.42
CA TYR A 92 -5.26 12.51 19.56
C TYR A 92 -6.57 12.23 20.29
N LYS A 93 -7.60 11.95 19.48
CA LYS A 93 -8.93 11.55 19.93
C LYS A 93 -9.46 10.49 18.99
N ILE A 94 -9.95 9.38 19.53
CA ILE A 94 -10.65 8.35 18.76
C ILE A 94 -12.03 8.91 18.39
N LEU A 95 -12.36 8.85 17.11
CA LEU A 95 -13.64 9.26 16.56
C LEU A 95 -14.57 8.07 16.38
N TYR A 96 -14.04 6.95 15.85
CA TYR A 96 -14.82 5.76 15.55
C TYR A 96 -13.97 4.50 15.65
N SER A 97 -14.60 3.38 16.01
CA SER A 97 -13.98 2.07 16.00
C SER A 97 -14.95 1.00 15.51
N PHE A 98 -14.45 0.15 14.64
CA PHE A 98 -15.15 -1.00 14.10
C PHE A 98 -14.30 -2.26 14.30
N TYR A 99 -14.89 -3.29 14.89
CA TYR A 99 -14.19 -4.54 15.20
C TYR A 99 -14.87 -5.70 14.49
N GLU A 100 -14.04 -6.54 13.87
CA GLU A 100 -14.46 -7.76 13.19
C GLU A 100 -13.54 -8.92 13.54
N ARG A 101 -13.99 -10.14 13.20
CA ARG A 101 -13.21 -11.36 13.45
C ARG A 101 -12.12 -11.60 12.41
N PHE A 102 -12.06 -10.81 11.35
CA PHE A 102 -11.11 -10.96 10.26
C PHE A 102 -10.12 -9.81 10.19
N VAL A 103 -8.98 -10.11 9.56
CA VAL A 103 -7.89 -9.15 9.43
C VAL A 103 -8.17 -8.25 8.23
N PHE A 104 -8.09 -6.96 8.42
CA PHE A 104 -8.04 -5.96 7.38
C PHE A 104 -6.59 -5.64 7.02
N TYR A 105 -6.30 -5.55 5.72
CA TYR A 105 -4.92 -5.41 5.23
C TYR A 105 -4.59 -4.00 4.76
N LYS A 106 -5.36 -3.48 3.81
CA LYS A 106 -5.17 -2.15 3.25
C LYS A 106 -6.49 -1.42 3.08
N SER A 107 -6.41 -0.10 3.10
CA SER A 107 -7.55 0.81 2.91
C SER A 107 -7.22 1.88 1.90
N ILE A 108 -8.22 2.32 1.17
CA ILE A 108 -8.21 3.49 0.31
C ILE A 108 -9.48 4.29 0.55
N GLU A 109 -9.39 5.60 0.34
CA GLU A 109 -10.53 6.49 0.41
C GLU A 109 -10.95 6.93 -0.99
N PHE A 110 -12.26 6.96 -1.22
CA PHE A 110 -12.87 7.51 -2.41
C PHE A 110 -13.81 8.65 -2.03
N ASP A 111 -13.74 9.70 -2.82
CA ASP A 111 -14.73 10.79 -2.87
C ASP A 111 -15.67 10.56 -4.05
N TYR A 112 -16.94 10.72 -3.83
CA TYR A 112 -17.93 10.67 -4.91
C TYR A 112 -19.00 11.75 -4.73
N MET A 113 -19.45 12.29 -5.84
CA MET A 113 -20.55 13.24 -5.83
C MET A 113 -21.87 12.48 -5.73
N ASN A 114 -22.63 12.75 -4.69
CA ASN A 114 -23.98 12.21 -4.59
C ASN A 114 -24.87 12.87 -5.66
N LYS A 115 -25.36 12.06 -6.60
CA LYS A 115 -26.18 12.55 -7.74
C LYS A 115 -27.54 13.16 -7.31
N ILE A 116 -27.99 12.90 -6.07
CA ILE A 116 -29.29 13.38 -5.57
C ILE A 116 -29.18 14.79 -5.00
N ASN A 117 -28.13 15.08 -4.25
CA ASN A 117 -28.00 16.34 -3.51
C ASN A 117 -26.75 17.14 -3.88
N SER A 118 -25.95 16.67 -4.83
CA SER A 118 -24.68 17.27 -5.27
C SER A 118 -23.64 17.44 -4.14
N GLU A 119 -23.80 16.70 -3.04
CA GLU A 119 -22.83 16.68 -1.93
C GLU A 119 -21.70 15.68 -2.23
N ILE A 120 -20.50 16.00 -1.77
CA ILE A 120 -19.38 15.06 -1.82
C ILE A 120 -19.51 14.13 -0.61
N ASN A 121 -19.64 12.84 -0.89
CA ASN A 121 -19.59 11.79 0.13
C ASN A 121 -18.25 11.05 0.03
N TYR A 122 -17.86 10.39 1.10
CA TYR A 122 -16.62 9.65 1.17
C TYR A 122 -16.89 8.20 1.55
N SER A 123 -16.24 7.29 0.81
CA SER A 123 -16.27 5.87 1.13
C SER A 123 -14.87 5.38 1.41
N ILE A 124 -14.77 4.41 2.31
CA ILE A 124 -13.54 3.67 2.56
C ILE A 124 -13.72 2.27 1.99
N ILE A 125 -12.77 1.86 1.16
CA ILE A 125 -12.68 0.50 0.65
C ILE A 125 -11.53 -0.18 1.37
N ILE A 126 -11.79 -1.32 1.97
CA ILE A 126 -10.83 -2.05 2.79
C ILE A 126 -10.71 -3.49 2.30
N SER A 127 -9.48 -3.93 2.06
CA SER A 127 -9.18 -5.33 1.75
C SER A 127 -9.06 -6.17 3.03
N SER A 128 -9.55 -7.40 2.98
CA SER A 128 -9.55 -8.31 4.13
C SER A 128 -9.35 -9.77 3.77
N THR A 129 -9.26 -10.62 4.78
CA THR A 129 -9.28 -12.10 4.62
C THR A 129 -10.56 -12.64 3.99
N TYR A 130 -11.63 -11.85 3.95
CA TYR A 130 -12.95 -12.25 3.41
C TYR A 130 -13.41 -11.33 2.27
N GLY A 131 -12.46 -10.77 1.50
CA GLY A 131 -12.77 -9.96 0.33
C GLY A 131 -12.55 -8.47 0.55
N ILE A 132 -13.36 -7.68 -0.13
CA ILE A 132 -13.30 -6.23 -0.12
C ILE A 132 -14.54 -5.71 0.60
N ASN A 133 -14.35 -4.92 1.63
CA ASN A 133 -15.43 -4.32 2.41
C ASN A 133 -15.51 -2.83 2.09
N ILE A 134 -16.69 -2.34 1.82
CA ILE A 134 -16.96 -0.96 1.46
C ILE A 134 -17.80 -0.34 2.57
N PHE A 135 -17.31 0.75 3.12
CA PHE A 135 -17.96 1.52 4.17
C PHE A 135 -18.22 2.92 3.67
N ASP A 136 -19.43 3.43 3.95
CA ASP A 136 -19.80 4.80 3.68
C ASP A 136 -19.79 5.62 4.98
N SER A 137 -19.17 6.79 4.93
CA SER A 137 -19.19 7.73 6.07
C SER A 137 -20.56 8.38 6.28
N GLY A 138 -21.49 8.22 5.32
CA GLY A 138 -22.77 8.89 5.34
C GLY A 138 -22.62 10.41 5.19
N LYS A 139 -23.71 11.15 5.50
CA LYS A 139 -23.75 12.62 5.49
C LYS A 139 -23.02 13.29 6.66
N ASN A 140 -22.32 12.52 7.51
CA ASN A 140 -21.75 13.06 8.72
C ASN A 140 -20.37 13.67 8.47
N GLU A 141 -20.33 14.99 8.28
CA GLU A 141 -19.11 15.80 8.29
C GLU A 141 -18.23 15.55 9.54
N ASP A 142 -18.82 15.06 10.61
CA ASP A 142 -18.14 14.82 11.89
C ASP A 142 -17.38 13.49 11.98
N MET A 143 -17.51 12.54 11.04
CA MET A 143 -16.91 11.20 11.08
C MET A 143 -17.13 10.41 12.40
N LYS A 144 -17.96 10.94 13.30
CA LYS A 144 -18.15 10.42 14.66
C LYS A 144 -19.18 9.30 14.75
N THR A 145 -20.12 9.29 13.83
CA THR A 145 -21.21 8.33 13.85
C THR A 145 -21.49 7.82 12.45
N GLY A 146 -21.48 6.50 12.26
CA GLY A 146 -22.22 5.95 11.16
C GLY A 146 -21.45 5.43 9.95
N TRP A 147 -20.18 5.00 10.10
CA TRP A 147 -19.59 4.14 9.08
C TRP A 147 -20.42 2.86 8.98
N SER A 148 -21.20 2.74 7.94
CA SER A 148 -22.00 1.55 7.69
C SER A 148 -21.35 0.72 6.57
N SER A 149 -21.26 -0.60 6.77
CA SER A 149 -20.89 -1.50 5.69
C SER A 149 -22.01 -1.50 4.66
N ILE A 150 -21.70 -1.03 3.45
CA ILE A 150 -22.68 -0.99 2.35
C ILE A 150 -22.58 -2.19 1.43
N LYS A 151 -21.37 -2.79 1.31
CA LYS A 151 -21.15 -3.92 0.40
C LYS A 151 -19.89 -4.69 0.76
N THR A 152 -19.94 -6.00 0.54
CA THR A 152 -18.77 -6.88 0.53
C THR A 152 -18.66 -7.53 -0.84
N LEU A 153 -17.46 -7.46 -1.44
CA LEU A 153 -17.14 -8.06 -2.73
C LEU A 153 -16.15 -9.21 -2.52
N ASN A 154 -16.26 -10.27 -3.32
CA ASN A 154 -15.34 -11.42 -3.27
C ASN A 154 -15.17 -12.02 -1.87
N ASN A 155 -16.27 -12.25 -1.17
CA ASN A 155 -16.30 -12.72 0.21
C ASN A 155 -15.69 -14.13 0.44
N ASN A 156 -15.32 -14.85 -0.61
CA ASN A 156 -14.71 -16.19 -0.53
C ASN A 156 -13.20 -16.17 -0.81
N GLU A 157 -12.59 -15.01 -0.94
CA GLU A 157 -11.18 -14.86 -1.27
C GLU A 157 -10.49 -13.85 -0.33
N SER A 158 -9.25 -14.16 0.06
CA SER A 158 -8.42 -13.18 0.76
C SER A 158 -7.91 -12.14 -0.23
N VAL A 159 -8.24 -10.88 0.02
CA VAL A 159 -7.77 -9.73 -0.74
C VAL A 159 -6.70 -9.01 0.07
N TYR A 160 -5.46 -9.01 -0.41
CA TYR A 160 -4.32 -8.48 0.35
C TYR A 160 -3.98 -7.03 0.06
N ASN A 161 -4.34 -6.56 -1.11
CA ASN A 161 -4.06 -5.19 -1.50
C ASN A 161 -5.23 -4.58 -2.27
N ILE A 162 -5.41 -3.29 -2.06
CA ILE A 162 -6.27 -2.44 -2.86
C ILE A 162 -5.51 -1.16 -3.20
N PHE A 163 -5.81 -0.61 -4.38
CA PHE A 163 -5.14 0.57 -4.92
C PHE A 163 -6.15 1.42 -5.69
N LYS A 164 -6.25 2.72 -5.35
CA LYS A 164 -7.05 3.69 -6.10
C LYS A 164 -6.30 4.02 -7.39
N LEU A 165 -6.84 3.62 -8.53
CA LEU A 165 -6.23 3.88 -9.83
C LEU A 165 -6.55 5.30 -10.30
N ASP A 166 -7.82 5.67 -10.20
CA ASP A 166 -8.38 7.00 -10.48
C ASP A 166 -9.67 7.21 -9.68
N ASN A 167 -10.48 8.21 -10.03
CA ASN A 167 -11.74 8.50 -9.32
C ASN A 167 -12.88 7.55 -9.66
N GLU A 168 -12.73 6.69 -10.63
CA GLU A 168 -13.77 5.77 -11.10
C GLU A 168 -13.40 4.31 -10.91
N THR A 169 -12.10 4.03 -10.72
CA THR A 169 -11.55 2.67 -10.75
C THR A 169 -10.63 2.39 -9.58
N PHE A 170 -10.77 1.22 -8.99
CA PHE A 170 -9.79 0.68 -8.07
C PHE A 170 -9.35 -0.73 -8.46
N ILE A 171 -8.21 -1.15 -7.94
CA ILE A 171 -7.60 -2.43 -8.22
C ILE A 171 -7.52 -3.22 -6.92
N SER A 172 -7.74 -4.54 -7.00
CA SER A 172 -7.48 -5.47 -5.91
C SER A 172 -6.56 -6.60 -6.34
N THR A 173 -5.75 -7.10 -5.39
CA THR A 173 -4.99 -8.34 -5.56
C THR A 173 -5.49 -9.37 -4.57
N SER A 174 -5.81 -10.55 -5.06
CA SER A 174 -6.30 -11.65 -4.23
C SER A 174 -5.45 -12.91 -4.38
N ASN A 175 -5.46 -13.70 -3.32
CA ASN A 175 -4.94 -15.06 -3.34
C ASN A 175 -6.04 -15.98 -2.82
N SER A 176 -6.43 -16.95 -3.60
CA SER A 176 -7.33 -17.96 -3.12
C SER A 176 -6.56 -19.01 -2.33
N THR A 177 -6.89 -19.13 -1.07
CA THR A 177 -6.39 -20.19 -0.19
C THR A 177 -7.11 -21.53 -0.43
N LEU A 178 -8.20 -21.51 -1.21
CA LEU A 178 -8.96 -22.71 -1.53
C LEU A 178 -8.29 -23.44 -2.71
N ALA A 179 -8.22 -24.76 -2.63
CA ALA A 179 -7.73 -25.62 -3.70
C ALA A 179 -8.50 -25.32 -5.01
N GLY A 180 -7.80 -24.78 -6.02
CA GLY A 180 -8.37 -24.38 -7.30
C GLY A 180 -8.73 -22.90 -7.45
N GLY A 181 -8.50 -22.08 -6.43
CA GLY A 181 -8.70 -20.64 -6.54
C GLY A 181 -7.58 -19.94 -7.30
N ASN A 182 -7.91 -18.96 -8.11
CA ASN A 182 -6.97 -18.25 -8.94
C ASN A 182 -6.44 -17.01 -8.23
N ASN A 183 -5.10 -16.93 -8.11
CA ASN A 183 -4.45 -15.68 -7.77
C ASN A 183 -4.68 -14.67 -8.88
N CYS A 184 -5.20 -13.51 -8.56
CA CYS A 184 -5.58 -12.57 -9.60
C CYS A 184 -5.46 -11.11 -9.18
N LEU A 185 -5.34 -10.28 -10.20
CA LEU A 185 -5.51 -8.84 -10.16
C LEU A 185 -6.87 -8.51 -10.79
N ARG A 186 -7.69 -7.72 -10.08
CA ARG A 186 -9.00 -7.29 -10.58
C ARG A 186 -9.09 -5.77 -10.63
N PHE A 187 -9.70 -5.30 -11.71
CA PHE A 187 -10.10 -3.91 -11.89
C PHE A 187 -11.59 -3.79 -11.60
N TRP A 188 -11.97 -2.84 -10.80
CA TRP A 188 -13.32 -2.62 -10.33
C TRP A 188 -13.80 -1.22 -10.68
N SER A 189 -15.05 -1.13 -11.17
CA SER A 189 -15.74 0.16 -11.22
C SER A 189 -16.13 0.59 -9.82
N TYR A 190 -15.84 1.83 -9.46
CA TYR A 190 -16.28 2.39 -8.19
C TYR A 190 -17.79 2.69 -8.19
N GLU A 191 -18.34 3.18 -9.30
CA GLU A 191 -19.76 3.61 -9.38
C GLU A 191 -20.75 2.49 -9.02
N ASN A 192 -20.50 1.27 -9.49
CA ASN A 192 -21.43 0.15 -9.32
C ASN A 192 -20.80 -1.08 -8.65
N TYR A 193 -19.51 -0.99 -8.31
CA TYR A 193 -18.73 -2.08 -7.68
C TYR A 193 -18.72 -3.36 -8.52
N THR A 194 -18.67 -3.23 -9.84
CA THR A 194 -18.58 -4.36 -10.76
C THR A 194 -17.14 -4.61 -11.18
N ASN A 195 -16.84 -5.89 -11.43
CA ASN A 195 -15.55 -6.29 -11.98
C ASN A 195 -15.49 -5.93 -13.46
N ILE A 196 -14.55 -5.03 -13.81
CA ILE A 196 -14.30 -4.60 -15.20
C ILE A 196 -13.44 -5.63 -15.92
N LYS A 197 -12.38 -6.12 -15.23
CA LYS A 197 -11.39 -7.05 -15.80
C LYS A 197 -10.72 -7.85 -14.70
N THR A 198 -10.47 -9.12 -14.99
CA THR A 198 -9.64 -10.00 -14.14
C THR A 198 -8.42 -10.47 -14.94
N ILE A 199 -7.23 -10.32 -14.35
CA ILE A 199 -5.99 -10.89 -14.85
C ILE A 199 -5.61 -12.02 -13.89
N ASN A 200 -5.68 -13.25 -14.38
CA ASN A 200 -5.41 -14.46 -13.59
C ASN A 200 -3.91 -14.75 -13.53
N ASN A 201 -3.52 -15.63 -12.62
CA ASN A 201 -2.17 -16.16 -12.44
C ASN A 201 -1.10 -15.13 -12.00
N LEU A 202 -1.54 -14.03 -11.37
CA LEU A 202 -0.67 -13.07 -10.73
C LEU A 202 -0.71 -13.30 -9.21
N THR A 203 0.27 -14.04 -8.69
CA THR A 203 0.31 -14.36 -7.25
C THR A 203 0.87 -13.18 -6.46
N CYS A 204 0.01 -12.58 -5.66
CA CYS A 204 0.38 -11.54 -4.70
C CYS A 204 0.23 -12.12 -3.28
N SER A 205 1.26 -11.99 -2.46
CA SER A 205 1.25 -12.45 -1.07
C SER A 205 0.87 -11.38 -0.06
N PRO A 206 0.39 -11.77 1.12
CA PRO A 206 0.22 -10.84 2.23
C PRO A 206 1.53 -10.11 2.55
N GLY A 207 1.45 -8.80 2.70
CA GLY A 207 2.59 -7.96 3.06
C GLY A 207 3.68 -7.80 2.00
N THR A 208 3.45 -8.27 0.77
CA THR A 208 4.41 -8.16 -0.33
C THR A 208 3.81 -7.64 -1.63
N SER A 209 2.50 -7.51 -1.71
CA SER A 209 1.89 -6.89 -2.87
C SER A 209 1.97 -5.37 -2.76
N SER A 210 2.65 -4.75 -3.68
CA SER A 210 2.67 -3.30 -3.84
C SER A 210 2.29 -2.95 -5.26
N ILE A 211 1.51 -1.90 -5.40
CA ILE A 211 1.03 -1.39 -6.68
C ILE A 211 1.43 0.07 -6.78
N VAL A 212 1.93 0.47 -7.94
CA VAL A 212 2.23 1.86 -8.23
C VAL A 212 1.83 2.22 -9.66
N LYS A 213 1.10 3.32 -9.81
CA LYS A 213 0.79 3.92 -11.11
C LYS A 213 1.97 4.80 -11.54
N TYR A 214 2.66 4.42 -12.60
CA TYR A 214 3.77 5.20 -13.14
C TYR A 214 3.29 6.41 -13.93
N ASN A 215 2.27 6.22 -14.77
CA ASN A 215 1.60 7.26 -15.54
C ASN A 215 0.19 6.79 -15.92
N GLU A 216 -0.51 7.54 -16.77
CA GLU A 216 -1.89 7.20 -17.19
C GLU A 216 -2.00 5.89 -17.98
N ARG A 217 -0.90 5.33 -18.44
CA ARG A 217 -0.87 4.11 -19.23
C ARG A 217 -0.22 2.92 -18.54
N ILE A 218 0.64 3.16 -17.55
CA ILE A 218 1.51 2.12 -17.00
C ILE A 218 1.30 1.96 -15.51
N LEU A 219 1.06 0.71 -15.10
CA LEU A 219 0.96 0.26 -13.73
C LEU A 219 2.02 -0.81 -13.46
N LEU A 220 2.67 -0.74 -12.29
CA LEU A 220 3.57 -1.77 -11.80
C LEU A 220 2.94 -2.49 -10.60
N VAL A 221 3.08 -3.81 -10.58
CA VAL A 221 2.57 -4.67 -9.50
C VAL A 221 3.67 -5.63 -9.07
N SER A 222 4.02 -5.62 -7.78
CA SER A 222 4.96 -6.61 -7.25
C SER A 222 4.30 -7.97 -7.09
N LEU A 223 5.02 -9.03 -7.46
CA LEU A 223 4.56 -10.41 -7.45
C LEU A 223 5.49 -11.27 -6.61
N GLU A 224 4.93 -12.22 -5.89
CA GLU A 224 5.70 -13.20 -5.12
C GLU A 224 6.05 -14.44 -5.94
N LYS A 225 5.12 -14.83 -6.83
CA LYS A 225 5.24 -16.03 -7.61
C LYS A 225 4.49 -15.84 -8.92
N ILE A 226 5.14 -16.10 -10.02
CA ILE A 226 4.51 -16.06 -11.32
C ILE A 226 4.34 -17.51 -11.80
N THR A 227 3.10 -17.96 -11.90
CA THR A 227 2.79 -19.25 -12.51
C THR A 227 2.21 -18.95 -13.89
N TYR A 228 2.97 -19.22 -14.94
CA TYR A 228 2.50 -19.01 -16.30
C TYR A 228 1.75 -20.23 -16.85
N PHE A 229 0.60 -19.99 -17.41
CA PHE A 229 -0.06 -20.88 -18.36
C PHE A 229 -0.23 -20.15 -19.68
N GLY A 230 0.71 -20.38 -20.61
CA GLY A 230 0.51 -20.17 -22.04
C GLY A 230 0.25 -18.73 -22.52
N THR A 231 1.19 -17.83 -22.33
CA THR A 231 1.28 -16.64 -23.21
C THR A 231 2.29 -16.89 -24.31
N LYS A 232 2.01 -16.43 -25.54
CA LYS A 232 2.73 -16.78 -26.77
C LYS A 232 4.26 -16.50 -26.78
N ASN A 233 4.80 -15.80 -25.79
CA ASN A 233 6.17 -15.30 -25.79
C ASN A 233 6.99 -15.66 -24.53
N LEU A 234 6.54 -16.60 -23.70
CA LEU A 234 7.26 -16.98 -22.48
C LEU A 234 7.54 -18.49 -22.44
N PRO A 235 8.68 -18.91 -21.93
CA PRO A 235 9.05 -20.32 -21.90
C PRO A 235 8.05 -21.15 -21.09
N ASN A 236 7.78 -22.36 -21.58
CA ASN A 236 6.80 -23.31 -21.00
C ASN A 236 7.18 -23.87 -19.61
N GLU A 237 8.24 -23.40 -18.99
CA GLU A 237 8.68 -23.87 -17.68
C GLU A 237 8.19 -22.94 -16.57
N VAL A 238 7.41 -23.50 -15.68
CA VAL A 238 6.89 -22.84 -14.48
C VAL A 238 8.03 -22.72 -13.46
N ASN A 239 8.74 -21.62 -13.52
CA ASN A 239 9.66 -21.27 -12.45
C ASN A 239 8.95 -20.32 -11.46
N ASN A 240 9.15 -20.57 -10.16
CA ASN A 240 8.67 -19.69 -9.09
C ASN A 240 9.53 -18.41 -9.09
N ILE A 241 9.16 -17.43 -9.88
CA ILE A 241 9.94 -16.21 -10.08
C ILE A 241 9.31 -15.08 -9.27
N ASN A 242 10.12 -14.47 -8.40
CA ASN A 242 9.76 -13.19 -7.80
C ASN A 242 9.91 -12.10 -8.85
N GLY A 243 9.08 -11.08 -8.83
CA GLY A 243 9.24 -10.04 -9.82
C GLY A 243 8.25 -8.89 -9.74
N ILE A 244 8.27 -8.13 -10.82
CA ILE A 244 7.35 -7.01 -11.03
C ILE A 244 6.66 -7.21 -12.38
N ALA A 245 5.32 -7.20 -12.39
CA ALA A 245 4.55 -7.13 -13.61
C ALA A 245 4.34 -5.66 -14.00
N VAL A 246 4.57 -5.34 -15.26
CA VAL A 246 4.25 -4.06 -15.88
C VAL A 246 3.01 -4.24 -16.73
N LEU A 247 1.96 -3.47 -16.43
CA LEU A 247 0.68 -3.54 -17.10
C LEU A 247 0.45 -2.30 -17.97
N ASP A 248 -0.09 -2.51 -19.17
CA ASP A 248 -0.66 -1.46 -20.00
C ASP A 248 -2.13 -1.24 -19.60
N LEU A 249 -2.44 -0.08 -19.05
CA LEU A 249 -3.77 0.27 -18.56
C LEU A 249 -4.80 0.47 -19.70
N LYS A 250 -4.35 0.73 -20.93
CA LYS A 250 -5.27 0.86 -22.08
C LYS A 250 -5.86 -0.49 -22.48
N TYR A 251 -5.05 -1.54 -22.43
CA TYR A 251 -5.45 -2.89 -22.84
C TYR A 251 -5.77 -3.80 -21.67
N LEU A 252 -5.44 -3.36 -20.42
CA LEU A 252 -5.56 -4.12 -19.18
C LEU A 252 -4.87 -5.48 -19.29
N GLU A 253 -3.61 -5.47 -19.74
CA GLU A 253 -2.79 -6.67 -19.93
C GLU A 253 -1.34 -6.44 -19.49
N VAL A 254 -0.65 -7.53 -19.17
CA VAL A 254 0.76 -7.50 -18.80
C VAL A 254 1.61 -7.40 -20.06
N VAL A 255 2.47 -6.38 -20.10
CA VAL A 255 3.35 -6.10 -21.26
C VAL A 255 4.82 -6.40 -20.98
N GLN A 256 5.23 -6.43 -19.72
CA GLN A 256 6.59 -6.79 -19.30
C GLN A 256 6.58 -7.49 -17.96
N TYR A 257 7.49 -8.46 -17.78
CA TYR A 257 7.84 -8.99 -16.47
C TYR A 257 9.31 -8.68 -16.19
N ILE A 258 9.57 -8.19 -14.98
CA ILE A 258 10.92 -7.94 -14.49
C ILE A 258 11.20 -8.99 -13.43
N GLU A 259 12.08 -9.93 -13.76
CA GLU A 259 12.53 -10.95 -12.80
C GLU A 259 13.41 -10.32 -11.73
N MET A 260 13.17 -10.68 -10.48
CA MET A 260 13.89 -10.16 -9.33
C MET A 260 14.49 -11.32 -8.52
N PRO A 261 15.74 -11.19 -8.03
CA PRO A 261 16.39 -12.23 -7.24
C PRO A 261 15.67 -12.47 -5.90
N ASN A 262 14.97 -11.46 -5.42
CA ASN A 262 14.26 -11.50 -4.15
C ASN A 262 12.84 -10.94 -4.28
N LYS A 263 11.99 -11.35 -3.35
CA LYS A 263 10.62 -10.88 -3.19
C LYS A 263 10.57 -9.37 -2.99
N ILE A 264 9.80 -8.67 -3.84
CA ILE A 264 9.58 -7.24 -3.73
C ILE A 264 8.40 -6.98 -2.79
N ARG A 265 8.64 -6.19 -1.75
CA ARG A 265 7.66 -5.86 -0.71
C ARG A 265 7.05 -4.48 -0.87
N SER A 266 7.80 -3.57 -1.49
CA SER A 266 7.38 -2.18 -1.66
C SER A 266 7.80 -1.66 -3.02
N LEU A 267 6.89 -0.93 -3.67
CA LEU A 267 7.15 -0.13 -4.87
C LEU A 267 6.82 1.32 -4.55
N LEU A 268 7.64 2.23 -5.02
CA LEU A 268 7.47 3.66 -4.86
C LEU A 268 7.81 4.39 -6.17
N LEU A 269 6.90 5.21 -6.67
CA LEU A 269 7.20 6.20 -7.69
C LEU A 269 7.80 7.44 -7.01
N THR A 270 9.02 7.79 -7.36
CA THR A 270 9.69 8.96 -6.83
C THR A 270 9.28 10.25 -7.56
N LYS A 271 9.48 11.40 -6.94
CA LYS A 271 9.26 12.72 -7.55
C LYS A 271 10.07 12.92 -8.85
N ASN A 272 11.18 12.20 -9.00
CA ASN A 272 12.04 12.23 -10.18
C ASN A 272 11.65 11.20 -11.26
N ASN A 273 10.42 10.67 -11.22
CA ASN A 273 9.90 9.68 -12.17
C ASN A 273 10.77 8.42 -12.29
N THR A 274 11.36 7.97 -11.20
CA THR A 274 11.98 6.66 -11.10
C THR A 274 11.17 5.77 -10.17
N ILE A 275 11.29 4.46 -10.31
CA ILE A 275 10.67 3.50 -9.42
C ILE A 275 11.71 2.98 -8.45
N LEU A 276 11.40 3.01 -7.17
CA LEU A 276 12.16 2.27 -6.17
C LEU A 276 11.39 1.00 -5.80
N ALA A 277 12.10 -0.12 -5.73
CA ALA A 277 11.57 -1.39 -5.29
C ALA A 277 12.37 -1.92 -4.09
N GLY A 278 11.71 -2.03 -2.95
CA GLY A 278 12.28 -2.60 -1.73
C GLY A 278 12.09 -4.13 -1.73
N SER A 279 13.20 -4.84 -1.59
CA SER A 279 13.23 -6.30 -1.40
C SER A 279 13.67 -6.66 0.02
N VAL A 280 13.91 -7.95 0.25
CA VAL A 280 14.35 -8.45 1.57
C VAL A 280 15.63 -7.75 2.05
N PHE A 281 16.64 -7.60 1.17
CA PHE A 281 17.94 -7.03 1.56
C PHE A 281 18.31 -5.79 0.75
N ASN A 282 17.66 -5.55 -0.38
CA ASN A 282 18.10 -4.59 -1.37
C ASN A 282 17.00 -3.59 -1.70
N VAL A 283 17.41 -2.40 -2.11
CA VAL A 283 16.55 -1.43 -2.79
C VAL A 283 17.06 -1.31 -4.21
N TYR A 284 16.18 -1.54 -5.17
CA TYR A 284 16.45 -1.39 -6.59
C TYR A 284 15.86 -0.09 -7.10
N GLN A 285 16.54 0.54 -8.03
CA GLN A 285 16.04 1.71 -8.76
C GLN A 285 15.85 1.35 -10.22
N PHE A 286 14.68 1.66 -10.72
CA PHE A 286 14.30 1.42 -12.12
C PHE A 286 14.04 2.74 -12.82
N LYS A 287 14.36 2.77 -14.10
CA LYS A 287 14.01 3.86 -15.01
C LYS A 287 13.28 3.32 -16.23
N PHE A 288 12.23 4.01 -16.63
CA PHE A 288 11.54 3.71 -17.87
C PHE A 288 12.34 4.23 -19.07
N ASN A 289 12.65 3.35 -19.99
CA ASN A 289 13.44 3.66 -21.18
C ASN A 289 12.91 2.87 -22.38
N LYS A 290 12.58 3.56 -23.47
CA LYS A 290 12.15 2.96 -24.76
C LYS A 290 11.06 1.90 -24.64
N GLY A 291 10.12 2.07 -23.70
CA GLY A 291 9.00 1.15 -23.51
C GLY A 291 9.19 0.08 -22.44
N ASN A 292 10.38 -0.04 -21.86
CA ASN A 292 10.71 -1.01 -20.82
C ASN A 292 11.24 -0.35 -19.55
N PHE A 293 11.16 -1.08 -18.43
CA PHE A 293 11.85 -0.70 -17.19
C PHE A 293 13.17 -1.45 -17.08
N ASP A 294 14.23 -0.68 -16.92
CA ASP A 294 15.59 -1.20 -16.70
C ASP A 294 16.03 -0.92 -15.27
N ILE A 295 16.72 -1.88 -14.64
CA ILE A 295 17.40 -1.65 -13.35
C ILE A 295 18.61 -0.76 -13.62
N ILE A 296 18.64 0.43 -13.04
CA ILE A 296 19.75 1.37 -13.20
C ILE A 296 20.67 1.40 -11.99
N SER A 297 20.22 0.92 -10.85
CA SER A 297 21.00 0.92 -9.61
C SER A 297 20.41 -0.05 -8.60
N GLU A 298 21.30 -0.54 -7.72
CA GLU A 298 20.98 -1.40 -6.58
C GLU A 298 21.75 -0.94 -5.34
N LYS A 299 21.07 -0.91 -4.19
CA LYS A 299 21.67 -0.64 -2.88
C LYS A 299 21.38 -1.80 -1.95
N GLU A 300 22.42 -2.48 -1.50
CA GLU A 300 22.31 -3.48 -0.45
C GLU A 300 22.18 -2.82 0.92
N LEU A 301 21.17 -3.25 1.67
CA LEU A 301 20.92 -2.83 3.05
C LEU A 301 21.09 -4.07 3.94
N PHE A 302 22.33 -4.36 4.33
CA PHE A 302 22.71 -5.57 5.07
C PHE A 302 21.81 -5.84 6.29
N ASN A 303 21.32 -7.08 6.38
CA ASN A 303 20.55 -7.62 7.50
C ASN A 303 19.17 -6.94 7.76
N TYR A 304 18.63 -6.19 6.80
CA TYR A 304 17.36 -5.48 6.98
C TYR A 304 16.36 -5.89 5.92
N ILE A 305 15.25 -6.48 6.35
CA ILE A 305 14.13 -6.78 5.46
C ILE A 305 13.31 -5.51 5.31
N ASN A 306 13.36 -4.92 4.13
CA ASN A 306 12.62 -3.70 3.80
C ASN A 306 11.15 -4.03 3.59
N ASN A 307 10.29 -3.45 4.40
CA ASN A 307 8.85 -3.71 4.34
C ASN A 307 8.10 -2.65 3.56
N ILE A 308 8.50 -1.41 3.71
CA ILE A 308 7.85 -0.25 3.09
C ILE A 308 8.85 0.88 2.89
N ILE A 309 8.72 1.58 1.74
CA ILE A 309 9.53 2.74 1.38
C ILE A 309 8.59 3.91 1.10
N VAL A 310 8.92 5.09 1.60
CA VAL A 310 8.26 6.36 1.27
C VAL A 310 9.31 7.42 0.96
N GLU A 311 8.98 8.34 0.05
CA GLU A 311 9.81 9.52 -0.23
C GLU A 311 9.42 10.64 0.72
N PHE A 312 10.29 10.96 1.65
CA PHE A 312 10.06 11.99 2.67
C PHE A 312 10.30 13.40 2.10
N GLU A 313 11.44 13.59 1.47
CA GLU A 313 11.81 14.77 0.70
C GLU A 313 12.38 14.33 -0.64
N GLU A 314 12.61 15.25 -1.57
CA GLU A 314 13.26 14.91 -2.82
C GLU A 314 14.63 14.25 -2.58
N ASN A 315 14.81 13.04 -3.11
CA ASN A 315 15.98 12.18 -2.90
C ASN A 315 16.25 11.81 -1.42
N CYS A 316 15.26 11.94 -0.55
CA CYS A 316 15.32 11.47 0.84
C CYS A 316 14.25 10.42 1.08
N PHE A 317 14.65 9.20 1.37
CA PHE A 317 13.74 8.06 1.50
C PHE A 317 13.74 7.53 2.91
N VAL A 318 12.56 7.17 3.38
CA VAL A 318 12.37 6.52 4.68
C VAL A 318 11.94 5.09 4.45
N ILE A 319 12.66 4.16 5.05
CA ILE A 319 12.43 2.72 4.91
C ILE A 319 12.03 2.14 6.26
N GLY A 320 10.87 1.53 6.33
CA GLY A 320 10.42 0.74 7.47
C GLY A 320 10.83 -0.72 7.31
N SER A 321 11.45 -1.28 8.35
CA SER A 321 11.99 -2.63 8.34
C SER A 321 11.19 -3.56 9.27
N ILE A 322 11.12 -4.85 8.94
CA ILE A 322 10.63 -5.87 9.87
C ILE A 322 11.56 -6.04 11.08
N ASN A 323 12.80 -5.59 10.99
CA ASN A 323 13.73 -5.57 12.12
C ASN A 323 13.51 -4.39 13.07
N LYS A 324 12.33 -3.77 13.04
CA LYS A 324 11.88 -2.74 14.00
C LYS A 324 12.58 -1.38 13.85
N LEU A 325 13.29 -1.18 12.75
CA LEU A 325 14.08 0.01 12.48
C LEU A 325 13.49 0.83 11.33
N ILE A 326 13.65 2.12 11.43
CA ILE A 326 13.41 3.07 10.33
C ILE A 326 14.78 3.60 9.89
N PHE A 327 15.05 3.50 8.60
CA PHE A 327 16.27 4.05 7.98
C PHE A 327 15.91 5.27 7.16
N VAL A 328 16.73 6.30 7.25
CA VAL A 328 16.64 7.48 6.41
C VAL A 328 17.85 7.46 5.47
N LEU A 329 17.58 7.42 4.18
CA LEU A 329 18.56 7.41 3.10
C LEU A 329 18.56 8.77 2.40
N ARG A 330 19.73 9.33 2.13
CA ARG A 330 19.91 10.56 1.34
C ARG A 330 21.12 10.47 0.44
#